data_1fb27f72e5654c1c96650c7f080c3660
#
_entry.id   1fb27f72e5654c1c96650c7f080c3660
#
_cell.length_a   1.000
_cell.length_b   1.000
_cell.length_c   1.000
_cell.angle_alpha   90.00
_cell.angle_beta   90.00
_cell.angle_gamma   90.00
#
_symmetry.space_group_name_H-M   'P 1'
#
loop_
_entity.id
_entity.type
_entity.pdbx_description
1 polymer ?
#
loop_
_entity_poly.entity_id
_entity_poly.type
_entity_poly.pdbx_seq_one_letter_code
_entity_poly.pdbx_strand_id
1 'polypeptide(L)'
;MKTRTRITLAVLSGILEPLGFAGFGLFPLTWIAKVPVLLAARDLAPRLAFRYGMLYGLIAYFGGYHWLAHTFSTFGGLSPVLAWLGTMLVCSYLGLLFGFLITLVSQLKLPPVWSLAFVNPALELLFPNIFPYNIGASQH
;
A
#
# COMPACT_ATOMS: atom_id res chain seq x y z
N MET A 1 20.89 3.69 7.61
CA MET A 1 19.85 4.76 7.64
C MET A 1 19.17 4.76 9.00
N LYS A 2 18.89 5.94 9.59
CA LYS A 2 18.24 6.06 10.91
C LYS A 2 16.78 5.57 10.86
N THR A 3 16.27 5.00 11.97
CA THR A 3 14.89 4.48 12.05
C THR A 3 13.84 5.56 11.72
N ARG A 4 14.03 6.78 12.22
CA ARG A 4 13.13 7.91 11.91
C ARG A 4 13.02 8.17 10.42
N THR A 5 14.15 8.22 9.70
CA THR A 5 14.15 8.41 8.24
C THR A 5 13.40 7.30 7.51
N ARG A 6 13.54 6.05 7.94
CA ARG A 6 12.82 4.90 7.35
C ARG A 6 11.31 5.03 7.53
N ILE A 7 10.86 5.41 8.74
CA ILE A 7 9.44 5.65 9.03
C ILE A 7 8.91 6.78 8.14
N THR A 8 9.62 7.91 8.07
CA THR A 8 9.20 9.05 7.24
C THR A 8 9.06 8.65 5.77
N LEU A 9 9.99 7.86 5.23
CA LEU A 9 9.92 7.40 3.84
C LEU A 9 8.74 6.45 3.60
N ALA A 10 8.45 5.54 4.54
CA ALA A 10 7.30 4.64 4.44
C ALA A 10 5.97 5.41 4.52
N VAL A 11 5.86 6.37 5.42
CA VAL A 11 4.69 7.25 5.55
C VAL A 11 4.50 8.11 4.30
N LEU A 12 5.58 8.71 3.79
CA LEU A 12 5.57 9.50 2.56
C LEU A 12 5.06 8.67 1.38
N SER A 13 5.58 7.45 1.21
CA SER A 13 5.08 6.53 0.18
C SER A 13 3.59 6.27 0.32
N GLY A 14 3.12 6.00 1.54
CA GLY A 14 1.70 5.72 1.81
C GLY A 14 0.79 6.90 1.50
N ILE A 15 1.26 8.13 1.69
CA ILE A 15 0.50 9.35 1.36
C ILE A 15 0.50 9.61 -0.15
N LEU A 16 1.62 9.38 -0.83
CA LEU A 16 1.73 9.62 -2.27
C LEU A 16 0.92 8.64 -3.11
N GLU A 17 0.77 7.39 -2.66
CA GLU A 17 0.10 6.33 -3.41
C GLU A 17 -1.35 6.67 -3.77
N PRO A 18 -2.26 7.03 -2.83
CA PRO A 18 -3.64 7.34 -3.15
C PRO A 18 -3.78 8.58 -4.02
N LEU A 19 -2.84 9.53 -3.99
CA LEU A 19 -2.88 10.73 -4.83
C LEU A 19 -2.70 10.42 -6.32
N GLY A 20 -2.11 9.29 -6.65
CA GLY A 20 -1.94 8.83 -8.02
C GLY A 20 -3.17 8.13 -8.61
N PHE A 21 -4.19 7.84 -7.80
CA PHE A 21 -5.41 7.17 -8.26
C PHE A 21 -6.48 8.12 -8.79
N ALA A 22 -7.49 7.54 -9.46
CA ALA A 22 -8.62 8.27 -10.01
C ALA A 22 -9.26 9.20 -8.95
N GLY A 23 -9.49 10.43 -9.30
CA GLY A 23 -10.00 11.49 -8.42
C GLY A 23 -9.00 12.62 -8.17
N PHE A 24 -7.70 12.33 -8.13
CA PHE A 24 -6.65 13.35 -7.99
C PHE A 24 -5.92 13.65 -9.31
N GLY A 25 -5.96 12.74 -10.28
CA GLY A 25 -5.39 12.94 -11.62
C GLY A 25 -3.85 12.97 -11.67
N LEU A 26 -3.18 12.61 -10.59
CA LEU A 26 -1.72 12.62 -10.48
C LEU A 26 -1.12 11.23 -10.75
N PHE A 27 -1.61 10.54 -11.80
CA PHE A 27 -1.22 9.17 -12.12
C PHE A 27 0.31 8.90 -12.16
N PRO A 28 1.20 9.84 -12.53
CA PRO A 28 2.65 9.57 -12.50
C PRO A 28 3.16 9.29 -11.07
N LEU A 29 2.44 9.74 -10.03
CA LEU A 29 2.83 9.49 -8.65
C LEU A 29 2.78 8.01 -8.27
N THR A 30 1.87 7.21 -8.85
CA THR A 30 1.80 5.76 -8.56
C THR A 30 3.08 5.02 -8.91
N TRP A 31 3.82 5.47 -9.91
CA TRP A 31 5.10 4.88 -10.32
C TRP A 31 6.23 5.20 -9.37
N ILE A 32 6.22 6.39 -8.78
CA ILE A 32 7.30 6.84 -7.90
C ILE A 32 6.97 6.72 -6.41
N ALA A 33 5.69 6.61 -6.06
CA ALA A 33 5.22 6.55 -4.68
C ALA A 33 5.83 5.40 -3.88
N LYS A 34 6.09 4.26 -4.52
CA LYS A 34 6.68 3.07 -3.90
C LYS A 34 8.21 3.19 -3.69
N VAL A 35 8.88 4.08 -4.41
CA VAL A 35 10.35 4.20 -4.36
C VAL A 35 10.86 4.53 -2.95
N PRO A 36 10.30 5.50 -2.21
CA PRO A 36 10.81 5.83 -0.88
C PRO A 36 10.71 4.65 0.11
N VAL A 37 9.62 3.87 0.10
CA VAL A 37 9.50 2.71 1.00
C VAL A 37 10.44 1.58 0.59
N LEU A 38 10.68 1.36 -0.71
CA LEU A 38 11.67 0.39 -1.19
C LEU A 38 13.08 0.75 -0.72
N LEU A 39 13.43 2.03 -0.78
CA LEU A 39 14.71 2.52 -0.23
C LEU A 39 14.77 2.39 1.29
N ALA A 40 13.66 2.66 1.99
CA ALA A 40 13.55 2.52 3.43
C ALA A 40 13.77 1.08 3.90
N ALA A 41 13.28 0.11 3.14
CA ALA A 41 13.33 -1.30 3.48
C ALA A 41 14.62 -2.00 3.04
N ARG A 42 15.48 -1.31 2.29
CA ARG A 42 16.75 -1.88 1.81
C ARG A 42 17.61 -2.37 2.98
N ASP A 43 18.15 -3.57 2.85
CA ASP A 43 19.05 -4.21 3.82
C ASP A 43 18.42 -4.43 5.22
N LEU A 44 17.09 -4.54 5.29
CA LEU A 44 16.38 -4.88 6.52
C LEU A 44 16.16 -6.38 6.66
N ALA A 45 16.11 -6.82 7.93
CA ALA A 45 15.61 -8.16 8.24
C ALA A 45 14.14 -8.29 7.79
N PRO A 46 13.69 -9.51 7.39
CA PRO A 46 12.35 -9.73 6.84
C PRO A 46 11.21 -9.15 7.69
N ARG A 47 11.29 -9.35 9.01
CA ARG A 47 10.27 -8.85 9.95
C ARG A 47 10.16 -7.31 9.95
N LEU A 48 11.29 -6.61 9.83
CA LEU A 48 11.29 -5.15 9.77
C LEU A 48 10.83 -4.66 8.42
N ALA A 49 11.28 -5.28 7.32
CA ALA A 49 10.81 -4.97 5.96
C ALA A 49 9.28 -5.12 5.87
N PHE A 50 8.73 -6.21 6.42
CA PHE A 50 7.28 -6.43 6.50
C PHE A 50 6.55 -5.31 7.26
N ARG A 51 7.07 -4.90 8.43
CA ARG A 51 6.45 -3.81 9.20
C ARG A 51 6.42 -2.49 8.45
N TYR A 52 7.48 -2.14 7.72
CA TYR A 52 7.50 -0.93 6.89
C TYR A 52 6.56 -1.05 5.70
N GLY A 53 6.49 -2.23 5.07
CA GLY A 53 5.52 -2.51 4.02
C GLY A 53 4.07 -2.43 4.51
N MET A 54 3.77 -2.98 5.70
CA MET A 54 2.46 -2.87 6.34
C MET A 54 2.10 -1.41 6.67
N LEU A 55 3.04 -0.65 7.22
CA LEU A 55 2.82 0.78 7.53
C LEU A 55 2.48 1.55 6.26
N TYR A 56 3.27 1.36 5.21
CA TYR A 56 3.00 1.93 3.90
C TYR A 56 1.62 1.52 3.38
N GLY A 57 1.33 0.22 3.36
CA GLY A 57 0.08 -0.34 2.84
C GLY A 57 -1.15 0.14 3.59
N LEU A 58 -1.09 0.21 4.92
CA LEU A 58 -2.18 0.73 5.75
C LEU A 58 -2.51 2.18 5.40
N ILE A 59 -1.49 3.04 5.27
CA ILE A 59 -1.71 4.46 4.93
C ILE A 59 -2.25 4.59 3.51
N ALA A 60 -1.67 3.87 2.55
CA ALA A 60 -2.08 3.90 1.15
C ALA A 60 -3.53 3.43 0.97
N TYR A 61 -3.87 2.27 1.52
CA TYR A 61 -5.23 1.74 1.40
C TYR A 61 -6.25 2.53 2.21
N PHE A 62 -5.90 3.01 3.38
CA PHE A 62 -6.80 3.86 4.15
C PHE A 62 -7.07 5.18 3.42
N GLY A 63 -6.05 5.78 2.81
CA GLY A 63 -6.21 6.95 1.95
C GLY A 63 -7.12 6.72 0.74
N GLY A 64 -6.99 5.55 0.09
CA GLY A 64 -7.80 5.17 -1.07
C GLY A 64 -9.20 4.65 -0.75
N TYR A 65 -9.37 3.96 0.38
CA TYR A 65 -10.61 3.23 0.73
C TYR A 65 -11.34 3.75 1.96
N HIS A 66 -11.04 4.94 2.46
CA HIS A 66 -11.77 5.54 3.60
C HIS A 66 -13.29 5.65 3.35
N TRP A 67 -13.72 5.76 2.10
CA TRP A 67 -15.12 5.78 1.69
C TRP A 67 -15.90 4.48 2.03
N LEU A 68 -15.21 3.37 2.26
CA LEU A 68 -15.84 2.11 2.67
C LEU A 68 -16.60 2.25 3.99
N ALA A 69 -16.15 3.10 4.90
CA ALA A 69 -16.87 3.34 6.15
C ALA A 69 -18.28 3.91 5.89
N HIS A 70 -18.40 4.80 4.92
CA HIS A 70 -19.70 5.31 4.49
C HIS A 70 -20.54 4.20 3.82
N THR A 71 -19.94 3.40 2.97
CA THR A 71 -20.62 2.28 2.31
C THR A 71 -21.15 1.26 3.32
N PHE A 72 -20.34 0.87 4.30
CA PHE A 72 -20.73 -0.07 5.34
C PHE A 72 -21.85 0.47 6.24
N SER A 73 -21.85 1.77 6.54
CA SER A 73 -22.93 2.37 7.33
C SER A 73 -24.22 2.55 6.51
N THR A 74 -24.12 3.03 5.27
CA THR A 74 -25.28 3.38 4.44
C THR A 74 -25.96 2.14 3.85
N PHE A 75 -25.19 1.23 3.27
CA PHE A 75 -25.72 0.05 2.58
C PHE A 75 -25.68 -1.22 3.44
N GLY A 76 -24.71 -1.31 4.36
CA GLY A 76 -24.58 -2.44 5.28
C GLY A 76 -25.37 -2.28 6.58
N GLY A 77 -25.94 -1.11 6.84
CA GLY A 77 -26.70 -0.84 8.08
C GLY A 77 -25.84 -0.90 9.35
N LEU A 78 -24.52 -0.85 9.24
CA LEU A 78 -23.61 -0.93 10.39
C LEU A 78 -23.57 0.39 11.15
N SER A 79 -23.43 0.30 12.48
CA SER A 79 -23.15 1.49 13.27
C SER A 79 -21.83 2.14 12.81
N PRO A 80 -21.66 3.46 12.97
CA PRO A 80 -20.43 4.14 12.53
C PRO A 80 -19.14 3.51 13.07
N VAL A 81 -19.17 3.04 14.31
CA VAL A 81 -18.01 2.37 14.93
C VAL A 81 -17.68 1.06 14.21
N LEU A 82 -18.69 0.22 13.94
CA LEU A 82 -18.50 -1.04 13.23
C LEU A 82 -18.08 -0.82 11.77
N ALA A 83 -18.62 0.21 11.12
CA ALA A 83 -18.24 0.59 9.76
C ALA A 83 -16.76 0.97 9.66
N TRP A 84 -16.25 1.77 10.59
CA TRP A 84 -14.83 2.12 10.66
C TRP A 84 -13.95 0.93 11.02
N LEU A 85 -14.35 0.07 11.95
CA LEU A 85 -13.61 -1.17 12.27
C LEU A 85 -13.56 -2.11 11.06
N GLY A 86 -14.66 -2.27 10.32
CA GLY A 86 -14.68 -3.03 9.08
C GLY A 86 -13.73 -2.47 8.02
N THR A 87 -13.74 -1.15 7.84
CA THR A 87 -12.82 -0.47 6.92
C THR A 87 -11.35 -0.71 7.31
N MET A 88 -11.03 -0.57 8.60
CA MET A 88 -9.67 -0.84 9.09
C MET A 88 -9.25 -2.30 8.88
N LEU A 89 -10.18 -3.25 9.07
CA LEU A 89 -9.91 -4.67 8.82
C LEU A 89 -9.58 -4.93 7.35
N VAL A 90 -10.39 -4.37 6.43
CA VAL A 90 -10.16 -4.49 4.98
C VAL A 90 -8.82 -3.85 4.59
N CYS A 91 -8.54 -2.64 5.03
CA CYS A 91 -7.27 -1.97 4.75
C CYS A 91 -6.07 -2.73 5.32
N SER A 92 -6.22 -3.35 6.51
CA SER A 92 -5.18 -4.18 7.11
C SER A 92 -4.93 -5.44 6.29
N TYR A 93 -5.97 -6.11 5.83
CA TYR A 93 -5.87 -7.28 4.95
C TYR A 93 -5.16 -6.92 3.63
N LEU A 94 -5.60 -5.86 2.97
CA LEU A 94 -4.98 -5.41 1.72
C LEU A 94 -3.54 -4.93 1.93
N GLY A 95 -3.25 -4.34 3.08
CA GLY A 95 -1.90 -3.92 3.47
C GLY A 95 -0.91 -5.08 3.55
N LEU A 96 -1.36 -6.33 3.76
CA LEU A 96 -0.51 -7.52 3.73
C LEU A 96 0.21 -7.67 2.39
N LEU A 97 -0.45 -7.33 1.27
CA LEU A 97 0.16 -7.34 -0.05
C LEU A 97 1.48 -6.54 -0.05
N PHE A 98 1.43 -5.31 0.47
CA PHE A 98 2.62 -4.47 0.53
C PHE A 98 3.62 -4.93 1.60
N GLY A 99 3.15 -5.52 2.68
CA GLY A 99 4.02 -6.20 3.64
C GLY A 99 4.86 -7.29 2.97
N PHE A 100 4.23 -8.16 2.19
CA PHE A 100 4.90 -9.21 1.43
C PHE A 100 5.77 -8.66 0.31
N LEU A 101 5.27 -7.68 -0.48
CA LEU A 101 6.03 -7.03 -1.55
C LEU A 101 7.36 -6.48 -1.03
N ILE A 102 7.30 -5.63 -0.01
CA ILE A 102 8.49 -4.96 0.53
C ILE A 102 9.45 -5.98 1.15
N THR A 103 8.93 -7.03 1.80
CA THR A 103 9.76 -8.11 2.32
C THR A 103 10.49 -8.84 1.20
N LEU A 104 9.77 -9.27 0.18
CA LEU A 104 10.33 -10.02 -0.95
C LEU A 104 11.42 -9.21 -1.66
N VAL A 105 11.12 -7.95 -1.99
CA VAL A 105 12.08 -7.04 -2.65
C VAL A 105 13.33 -6.83 -1.81
N SER A 106 13.17 -6.63 -0.50
CA SER A 106 14.29 -6.46 0.44
C SER A 106 15.19 -7.70 0.49
N GLN A 107 14.59 -8.91 0.52
CA GLN A 107 15.34 -10.17 0.58
C GLN A 107 16.04 -10.50 -0.74
N LEU A 108 15.40 -10.26 -1.86
CA LEU A 108 15.96 -10.47 -3.18
C LEU A 108 16.98 -9.39 -3.58
N LYS A 109 17.10 -8.32 -2.79
CA LYS A 109 17.99 -7.16 -3.06
C LYS A 109 17.79 -6.56 -4.46
N LEU A 110 16.55 -6.62 -4.95
CA LEU A 110 16.21 -6.11 -6.28
C LEU A 110 16.27 -4.59 -6.33
N PRO A 111 16.76 -4.02 -7.44
CA PRO A 111 16.62 -2.59 -7.71
C PRO A 111 15.12 -2.19 -7.76
N PRO A 112 14.75 -0.96 -7.34
CA PRO A 112 13.37 -0.49 -7.36
C PRO A 112 12.67 -0.66 -8.72
N VAL A 113 13.38 -0.45 -9.82
CA VAL A 113 12.85 -0.58 -11.19
C VAL A 113 12.33 -2.00 -11.44
N TRP A 114 13.12 -3.02 -11.16
CA TRP A 114 12.72 -4.43 -11.36
C TRP A 114 11.61 -4.85 -10.39
N SER A 115 11.64 -4.30 -9.18
CA SER A 115 10.59 -4.54 -8.19
C SER A 115 9.24 -4.01 -8.66
N LEU A 116 9.20 -2.80 -9.21
CA LEU A 116 7.99 -2.17 -9.73
C LEU A 116 7.52 -2.81 -11.03
N ALA A 117 8.47 -3.19 -11.92
CA ALA A 117 8.12 -3.74 -13.24
C ALA A 117 7.59 -5.18 -13.18
N PHE A 118 8.11 -6.01 -12.27
CA PHE A 118 7.79 -7.45 -12.28
C PHE A 118 7.21 -7.95 -10.96
N VAL A 119 7.81 -7.61 -9.82
CA VAL A 119 7.40 -8.19 -8.54
C VAL A 119 6.06 -7.62 -8.08
N ASN A 120 5.85 -6.32 -8.23
CA ASN A 120 4.60 -5.69 -7.83
C ASN A 120 3.40 -6.21 -8.65
N PRO A 121 3.40 -6.21 -10.00
CA PRO A 121 2.30 -6.76 -10.78
C PRO A 121 2.07 -8.26 -10.53
N ALA A 122 3.13 -9.04 -10.38
CA ALA A 122 3.00 -10.47 -10.09
C ALA A 122 2.29 -10.72 -8.75
N LEU A 123 2.65 -9.98 -7.71
CA LEU A 123 1.98 -10.08 -6.42
C LEU A 123 0.54 -9.55 -6.47
N GLU A 124 0.27 -8.47 -7.19
CA GLU A 124 -1.10 -7.97 -7.39
C GLU A 124 -2.00 -8.99 -8.09
N LEU A 125 -1.46 -9.78 -9.02
CA LEU A 125 -2.20 -10.85 -9.70
C LEU A 125 -2.41 -12.09 -8.82
N LEU A 126 -1.43 -12.42 -7.99
CA LEU A 126 -1.47 -13.62 -7.13
C LEU A 126 -2.20 -13.40 -5.81
N PHE A 127 -2.23 -12.18 -5.33
CA PHE A 127 -2.88 -11.84 -4.06
C PHE A 127 -4.40 -11.78 -4.24
N PRO A 128 -5.18 -12.43 -3.35
CA PRO A 128 -6.64 -12.40 -3.45
C PRO A 128 -7.16 -11.00 -3.09
N ASN A 129 -7.23 -10.13 -4.11
CA ASN A 129 -7.72 -8.77 -3.96
C ASN A 129 -9.24 -8.74 -3.85
N ILE A 130 -9.77 -8.03 -2.86
CA ILE A 130 -11.20 -7.77 -2.70
C ILE A 130 -11.64 -6.71 -3.72
N PHE A 131 -10.77 -5.75 -4.01
CA PHE A 131 -11.02 -4.67 -4.98
C PHE A 131 -9.84 -4.54 -5.95
N PRO A 132 -10.09 -4.18 -7.22
CA PRO A 132 -9.03 -3.93 -8.19
C PRO A 132 -8.28 -2.63 -7.85
N TYR A 133 -7.23 -2.75 -7.05
CA TYR A 133 -6.34 -1.66 -6.70
C TYR A 133 -4.94 -1.99 -7.21
N ASN A 134 -4.73 -1.78 -8.49
CA ASN A 134 -3.46 -2.05 -9.15
C ASN A 134 -2.96 -0.83 -9.93
N ILE A 135 -1.69 -0.84 -10.29
CA ILE A 135 -1.08 0.26 -11.07
C ILE A 135 -1.85 0.52 -12.36
N GLY A 136 -2.37 -0.51 -13.02
CA GLY A 136 -3.18 -0.38 -14.23
C GLY A 136 -4.45 0.46 -14.02
N ALA A 137 -5.07 0.40 -12.84
CA ALA A 137 -6.26 1.16 -12.52
C ALA A 137 -6.02 2.68 -12.38
N SER A 138 -4.77 3.11 -12.23
CA SER A 138 -4.40 4.53 -12.16
C SER A 138 -4.27 5.20 -13.52
N GLN A 139 -4.29 4.43 -14.62
CA GLN A 139 -3.99 4.91 -15.98
C GLN A 139 -5.24 5.32 -16.78
N HIS A 140 -6.40 5.42 -16.13
CA HIS A 140 -7.68 5.81 -16.75
C HIS A 140 -8.11 7.21 -16.39
#